data_91739f21f6c9b6e5a93e9e07a09554d0
#
_entry.id   91739f21f6c9b6e5a93e9e07a09554d0
#
_cell.length_a   1.000
_cell.length_b   1.000
_cell.length_c   1.000
_cell.angle_alpha   90.00
_cell.angle_beta   90.00
_cell.angle_gamma   90.00
#
_symmetry.space_group_name_H-M   'P 1'
#
loop_
_entity.id
_entity.type
_entity.pdbx_description
1 polymer ?
#
loop_
_entity_poly.entity_id
_entity_poly.type
_entity_poly.pdbx_seq_one_letter_code
_entity_poly.pdbx_strand_id
1 'polypeptide(L)'
;MKRFAKLIFGILTLALPLGMAQDLIPINFQSKWFPQAQFAGYFVAQDKGFYAEEGLDVTILDGGNVNPTVAVASGNADFGTDWVANMLAQREQGLDVVAIAQVYQASGYRMVALKDSGIETIADMAGRKVGVWAFGNEFAADAVFAAAGLTSSLDPTETNPDVEAVVYAFDPSLVFPNEVDVASAMTYNELDQIIGLGYDLDSLSVLVPADIGADLLEDNIFTTPAVLASTDFKGSGLSGAEVAERFLRASIRGWQYAIDNQDEAVEIVLAHCGDTCAGSGSRQSPLIHQTWQMAEVAKLVKPTPDTEIGALDQAAFDRSVALLVEVGLLSEGVAFDDVVDTSVFEAATE
;
A
#
# COMPACT_ATOMS: atom_id res chain seq x y z
N MET A 1 13.53 -59.98 -62.76
CA MET A 1 14.43 -58.92 -62.25
C MET A 1 13.59 -57.75 -61.71
N LYS A 2 13.33 -57.69 -60.37
CA LYS A 2 12.55 -56.66 -59.73
C LYS A 2 13.50 -55.75 -58.99
N ARG A 3 13.58 -54.46 -59.41
CA ARG A 3 14.38 -53.40 -58.73
C ARG A 3 13.60 -52.85 -57.55
N PHE A 4 14.12 -53.00 -56.32
CA PHE A 4 13.62 -52.34 -55.13
C PHE A 4 14.27 -50.91 -55.06
N ALA A 5 13.43 -49.88 -55.10
CA ALA A 5 13.82 -48.53 -54.79
C ALA A 5 13.76 -48.32 -53.27
N LYS A 6 14.92 -48.00 -52.66
CA LYS A 6 14.98 -47.57 -51.25
C LYS A 6 14.63 -46.08 -51.14
N LEU A 7 13.50 -45.81 -50.52
CA LEU A 7 13.14 -44.44 -50.10
C LEU A 7 13.90 -44.10 -48.82
N ILE A 8 14.78 -43.13 -48.86
CA ILE A 8 15.46 -42.56 -47.68
C ILE A 8 14.57 -41.44 -47.15
N PHE A 9 13.96 -41.65 -45.99
CA PHE A 9 13.22 -40.61 -45.27
C PHE A 9 14.26 -39.79 -44.46
N GLY A 10 14.56 -38.60 -44.91
CA GLY A 10 15.37 -37.64 -44.15
C GLY A 10 14.54 -37.04 -43.01
N ILE A 11 14.88 -37.38 -41.78
CA ILE A 11 14.33 -36.74 -40.60
C ILE A 11 15.01 -35.34 -40.47
N LEU A 12 14.27 -34.30 -40.81
CA LEU A 12 14.67 -32.93 -40.55
C LEU A 12 14.40 -32.60 -39.06
N THR A 13 15.41 -32.75 -38.21
CA THR A 13 15.33 -32.29 -36.83
C THR A 13 15.34 -30.77 -36.81
N LEU A 14 14.21 -30.15 -36.59
CA LEU A 14 14.11 -28.72 -36.23
C LEU A 14 14.75 -28.59 -34.84
N ALA A 15 15.95 -28.05 -34.78
CA ALA A 15 16.52 -27.56 -33.55
C ALA A 15 15.80 -26.27 -33.19
N LEU A 16 14.88 -26.34 -32.21
CA LEU A 16 14.39 -25.15 -31.53
C LEU A 16 15.59 -24.51 -30.82
N PRO A 17 15.83 -23.19 -30.96
CA PRO A 17 16.85 -22.54 -30.17
C PRO A 17 16.46 -22.73 -28.71
N LEU A 18 17.33 -23.36 -27.90
CA LEU A 18 17.29 -23.21 -26.44
C LEU A 18 17.47 -21.70 -26.18
N GLY A 19 16.40 -21.00 -25.88
CA GLY A 19 16.47 -19.69 -25.31
C GLY A 19 17.37 -19.82 -24.06
N MET A 20 18.48 -19.13 -24.03
CA MET A 20 19.27 -18.99 -22.82
C MET A 20 18.27 -18.39 -21.80
N ALA A 21 18.01 -19.10 -20.71
CA ALA A 21 17.29 -18.52 -19.58
C ALA A 21 18.11 -17.30 -19.17
N GLN A 22 17.56 -16.12 -19.39
CA GLN A 22 18.16 -14.89 -18.93
C GLN A 22 18.05 -14.93 -17.40
N ASP A 23 19.15 -14.75 -16.69
CA ASP A 23 19.11 -14.66 -15.23
C ASP A 23 18.22 -13.46 -14.87
N LEU A 24 17.19 -13.71 -14.06
CA LEU A 24 16.27 -12.66 -13.59
C LEU A 24 17.01 -11.73 -12.63
N ILE A 25 16.68 -10.45 -12.67
CA ILE A 25 17.26 -9.43 -11.79
C ILE A 25 16.58 -9.54 -10.42
N PRO A 26 17.33 -9.82 -9.33
CA PRO A 26 16.73 -9.93 -8.01
C PRO A 26 16.32 -8.55 -7.48
N ILE A 27 15.05 -8.43 -7.10
CA ILE A 27 14.42 -7.22 -6.55
C ILE A 27 13.84 -7.53 -5.19
N ASN A 28 14.15 -6.72 -4.19
CA ASN A 28 13.50 -6.72 -2.90
C ASN A 28 12.47 -5.58 -2.85
N PHE A 29 11.20 -5.91 -2.65
CA PHE A 29 10.11 -4.97 -2.46
C PHE A 29 9.59 -5.03 -1.03
N GLN A 30 9.66 -3.93 -0.29
CA GLN A 30 9.21 -3.83 1.10
C GLN A 30 7.74 -3.39 1.13
N SER A 31 6.86 -4.28 1.57
CA SER A 31 5.46 -3.91 1.82
C SER A 31 5.31 -3.07 3.10
N LYS A 32 4.25 -2.27 3.16
CA LYS A 32 3.90 -1.44 4.32
C LYS A 32 3.44 -2.28 5.51
N TRP A 33 2.75 -3.37 5.23
CA TRP A 33 2.07 -4.17 6.24
C TRP A 33 2.30 -5.67 6.03
N PHE A 34 1.66 -6.48 6.85
CA PHE A 34 1.66 -7.93 6.66
C PHE A 34 0.97 -8.33 5.34
N PRO A 35 1.30 -9.51 4.79
CA PRO A 35 0.65 -10.01 3.59
C PRO A 35 -0.87 -10.09 3.77
N GLN A 36 -1.60 -9.42 2.89
CA GLN A 36 -3.07 -9.39 2.84
C GLN A 36 -3.52 -8.79 1.51
N ALA A 37 -4.84 -8.75 1.24
CA ALA A 37 -5.37 -8.24 -0.02
C ALA A 37 -5.05 -6.75 -0.29
N GLN A 38 -4.62 -5.99 0.73
CA GLN A 38 -4.04 -4.66 0.57
C GLN A 38 -2.91 -4.64 -0.47
N PHE A 39 -2.20 -5.74 -0.64
CA PHE A 39 -1.06 -5.87 -1.56
C PHE A 39 -1.33 -6.85 -2.70
N ALA A 40 -2.59 -7.16 -2.97
CA ALA A 40 -3.00 -8.19 -3.92
C ALA A 40 -2.35 -8.04 -5.30
N GLY A 41 -2.21 -6.82 -5.81
CA GLY A 41 -1.62 -6.58 -7.13
C GLY A 41 -0.18 -7.08 -7.24
N TYR A 42 0.61 -6.94 -6.19
CA TYR A 42 2.01 -7.41 -6.18
C TYR A 42 2.11 -8.94 -6.11
N PHE A 43 1.28 -9.58 -5.27
CA PHE A 43 1.20 -11.04 -5.21
C PHE A 43 0.71 -11.64 -6.52
N VAL A 44 -0.28 -11.01 -7.14
CA VAL A 44 -0.77 -11.41 -8.48
C VAL A 44 0.32 -11.23 -9.53
N ALA A 45 1.07 -10.12 -9.52
CA ALA A 45 2.16 -9.93 -10.47
C ALA A 45 3.25 -10.99 -10.32
N GLN A 46 3.54 -11.43 -9.09
CA GLN A 46 4.47 -12.51 -8.81
C GLN A 46 3.94 -13.86 -9.27
N ASP A 47 2.72 -14.25 -8.86
CA ASP A 47 2.12 -15.56 -9.14
C ASP A 47 1.85 -15.77 -10.65
N LYS A 48 1.37 -14.72 -11.33
CA LYS A 48 1.13 -14.74 -12.78
C LYS A 48 2.41 -14.62 -13.60
N GLY A 49 3.55 -14.42 -12.99
CA GLY A 49 4.84 -14.32 -13.66
C GLY A 49 5.06 -12.98 -14.38
N PHE A 50 4.28 -11.93 -14.10
CA PHE A 50 4.42 -10.63 -14.77
C PHE A 50 5.77 -9.99 -14.49
N TYR A 51 6.32 -10.14 -13.28
CA TYR A 51 7.68 -9.72 -12.97
C TYR A 51 8.73 -10.51 -13.77
N ALA A 52 8.56 -11.83 -13.88
CA ALA A 52 9.48 -12.68 -14.63
C ALA A 52 9.46 -12.37 -16.14
N GLU A 53 8.29 -12.01 -16.71
CA GLU A 53 8.16 -11.55 -18.10
C GLU A 53 8.93 -10.23 -18.34
N GLU A 54 9.08 -9.39 -17.31
CA GLU A 54 9.90 -8.17 -17.32
C GLU A 54 11.38 -8.42 -16.97
N GLY A 55 11.77 -9.68 -16.74
CA GLY A 55 13.14 -10.06 -16.39
C GLY A 55 13.49 -9.85 -14.92
N LEU A 56 12.51 -9.77 -14.03
CA LEU A 56 12.67 -9.50 -12.60
C LEU A 56 12.32 -10.73 -11.75
N ASP A 57 13.11 -10.98 -10.70
CA ASP A 57 12.81 -11.93 -9.63
C ASP A 57 12.49 -11.12 -8.36
N VAL A 58 11.20 -10.84 -8.14
CA VAL A 58 10.76 -9.97 -7.06
C VAL A 58 10.48 -10.79 -5.81
N THR A 59 11.16 -10.43 -4.72
CA THR A 59 10.86 -10.91 -3.36
C THR A 59 10.06 -9.83 -2.64
N ILE A 60 8.82 -10.16 -2.25
CA ILE A 60 7.96 -9.28 -1.45
C ILE A 60 8.29 -9.53 0.01
N LEU A 61 8.83 -8.50 0.69
CA LEU A 61 9.21 -8.55 2.10
C LEU A 61 8.02 -8.13 2.97
N ASP A 62 7.77 -8.90 4.03
CA ASP A 62 6.71 -8.60 4.98
C ASP A 62 6.99 -7.27 5.71
N GLY A 63 5.92 -6.48 5.89
CA GLY A 63 5.93 -5.24 6.66
C GLY A 63 5.48 -5.44 8.12
N GLY A 64 4.60 -4.57 8.59
CA GLY A 64 4.00 -4.61 9.93
C GLY A 64 4.87 -3.95 10.98
N ASN A 65 6.01 -4.53 11.34
CA ASN A 65 6.94 -3.98 12.33
C ASN A 65 8.18 -3.32 11.70
N VAL A 66 8.18 -3.11 10.40
CA VAL A 66 9.26 -2.48 9.63
C VAL A 66 8.76 -1.15 9.09
N ASN A 67 9.55 -0.08 9.23
CA ASN A 67 9.29 1.16 8.49
C ASN A 67 9.82 1.00 7.06
N PRO A 68 8.96 0.98 6.03
CA PRO A 68 9.38 0.71 4.64
C PRO A 68 10.33 1.77 4.11
N THR A 69 10.07 3.04 4.44
CA THR A 69 10.91 4.15 3.98
C THR A 69 12.34 4.01 4.50
N VAL A 70 12.50 3.60 5.78
CA VAL A 70 13.83 3.31 6.36
C VAL A 70 14.47 2.11 5.68
N ALA A 71 13.72 1.05 5.39
CA ALA A 71 14.25 -0.15 4.73
C ALA A 71 14.81 0.15 3.34
N VAL A 72 14.09 0.94 2.54
CA VAL A 72 14.52 1.34 1.20
C VAL A 72 15.69 2.32 1.27
N ALA A 73 15.61 3.37 2.09
CA ALA A 73 16.67 4.37 2.21
C ALA A 73 18.00 3.76 2.70
N SER A 74 17.95 2.69 3.50
CA SER A 74 19.15 1.96 3.97
C SER A 74 19.66 0.89 2.99
N GLY A 75 18.99 0.67 1.86
CA GLY A 75 19.37 -0.33 0.85
C GLY A 75 19.00 -1.78 1.22
N ASN A 76 18.16 -2.00 2.24
CA ASN A 76 17.64 -3.33 2.57
C ASN A 76 16.54 -3.79 1.59
N ALA A 77 15.89 -2.85 0.93
CA ALA A 77 14.98 -3.08 -0.19
C ALA A 77 15.28 -2.11 -1.34
N ASP A 78 14.91 -2.51 -2.56
CA ASP A 78 15.11 -1.71 -3.77
C ASP A 78 13.94 -0.74 -3.97
N PHE A 79 12.74 -1.24 -3.72
CA PHE A 79 11.48 -0.50 -3.78
C PHE A 79 10.68 -0.75 -2.50
N GLY A 80 9.76 0.15 -2.21
CA GLY A 80 8.83 -0.02 -1.09
C GLY A 80 7.48 0.60 -1.37
N THR A 81 6.50 0.27 -0.53
CA THR A 81 5.23 0.98 -0.46
C THR A 81 5.01 1.51 0.95
N ASP A 82 4.55 2.75 1.05
CA ASP A 82 4.29 3.43 2.33
C ASP A 82 3.17 4.46 2.17
N TRP A 83 2.70 4.98 3.27
CA TRP A 83 1.78 6.12 3.26
C TRP A 83 2.55 7.41 3.01
N VAL A 84 1.97 8.31 2.23
CA VAL A 84 2.61 9.59 1.87
C VAL A 84 3.06 10.37 3.11
N ALA A 85 2.23 10.39 4.16
CA ALA A 85 2.57 11.09 5.40
C ALA A 85 3.84 10.53 6.06
N ASN A 86 3.96 9.20 6.19
CA ASN A 86 5.17 8.60 6.77
C ASN A 86 6.39 8.82 5.88
N MET A 87 6.25 8.63 4.56
CA MET A 87 7.36 8.86 3.62
C MET A 87 7.90 10.28 3.72
N LEU A 88 7.01 11.28 3.75
CA LEU A 88 7.41 12.69 3.87
C LEU A 88 8.03 13.01 5.22
N ALA A 89 7.46 12.50 6.32
CA ALA A 89 8.03 12.68 7.66
C ALA A 89 9.43 12.06 7.79
N GLN A 90 9.69 10.93 7.14
CA GLN A 90 11.02 10.31 7.10
C GLN A 90 11.99 11.10 6.20
N ARG A 91 11.51 11.67 5.09
CA ARG A 91 12.32 12.61 4.27
C ARG A 91 12.74 13.85 5.04
N GLU A 92 11.83 14.43 5.82
CA GLU A 92 12.13 15.56 6.72
C GLU A 92 13.30 15.25 7.66
N GLN A 93 13.46 13.99 8.06
CA GLN A 93 14.57 13.52 8.89
C GLN A 93 15.82 13.16 8.07
N GLY A 94 15.83 13.44 6.78
CA GLY A 94 17.00 13.32 5.91
C GLY A 94 17.09 11.98 5.16
N LEU A 95 16.04 11.16 5.12
CA LEU A 95 16.04 9.96 4.28
C LEU A 95 15.79 10.33 2.82
N ASP A 96 16.68 9.89 1.93
CA ASP A 96 16.63 10.23 0.51
C ASP A 96 15.83 9.18 -0.27
N VAL A 97 14.52 9.43 -0.42
CA VAL A 97 13.58 8.59 -1.18
C VAL A 97 12.75 9.44 -2.14
N VAL A 98 12.28 8.84 -3.22
CA VAL A 98 11.48 9.47 -4.26
C VAL A 98 10.29 8.57 -4.62
N ALA A 99 9.07 9.12 -4.66
CA ALA A 99 7.88 8.43 -5.09
C ALA A 99 7.88 8.27 -6.63
N ILE A 100 7.48 7.11 -7.11
CA ILE A 100 7.43 6.78 -8.55
C ILE A 100 6.03 6.38 -9.01
N ALA A 101 5.11 6.09 -8.10
CA ALA A 101 3.70 5.82 -8.39
C ALA A 101 2.83 5.98 -7.15
N GLN A 102 1.55 6.29 -7.34
CA GLN A 102 0.53 6.31 -6.30
C GLN A 102 -0.49 5.21 -6.58
N VAL A 103 -0.47 4.12 -5.81
CA VAL A 103 -1.35 2.97 -6.08
C VAL A 103 -2.76 3.24 -5.58
N TYR A 104 -2.92 3.67 -4.34
CA TYR A 104 -4.23 4.04 -3.81
C TYR A 104 -4.57 5.46 -4.22
N GLN A 105 -5.62 5.60 -5.04
CA GLN A 105 -6.10 6.87 -5.59
C GLN A 105 -7.15 7.55 -4.70
N ALA A 106 -7.58 6.86 -3.65
CA ALA A 106 -8.46 7.38 -2.60
C ALA A 106 -8.04 6.80 -1.25
N SER A 107 -8.26 7.56 -0.17
CA SER A 107 -7.94 7.11 1.18
C SER A 107 -8.98 6.14 1.74
N GLY A 108 -8.50 5.04 2.29
CA GLY A 108 -9.29 4.06 3.04
C GLY A 108 -9.38 4.36 4.53
N TYR A 109 -8.66 5.37 5.04
CA TYR A 109 -8.60 5.68 6.46
C TYR A 109 -9.91 6.23 7.01
N ARG A 110 -10.35 5.69 8.13
CA ARG A 110 -11.61 6.05 8.82
C ARG A 110 -11.37 6.11 10.32
N MET A 111 -12.23 6.89 11.01
CA MET A 111 -12.42 6.87 12.45
C MET A 111 -13.79 6.26 12.76
N VAL A 112 -13.82 5.17 13.53
CA VAL A 112 -15.04 4.39 13.75
C VAL A 112 -15.46 4.45 15.21
N ALA A 113 -16.69 4.85 15.48
CA ALA A 113 -17.30 4.90 16.80
C ALA A 113 -18.64 4.14 16.81
N LEU A 114 -19.17 3.82 17.99
CA LEU A 114 -20.55 3.37 18.09
C LEU A 114 -21.50 4.56 17.87
N LYS A 115 -22.56 4.36 17.11
CA LYS A 115 -23.53 5.41 16.82
C LYS A 115 -24.24 5.95 18.06
N ASP A 116 -24.47 5.10 19.05
CA ASP A 116 -25.09 5.47 20.32
C ASP A 116 -24.12 6.19 21.30
N SER A 117 -22.83 6.28 20.98
CA SER A 117 -21.86 7.08 21.73
C SER A 117 -22.07 8.59 21.58
N GLY A 118 -22.86 9.01 20.57
CA GLY A 118 -23.08 10.41 20.22
C GLY A 118 -21.91 11.06 19.48
N ILE A 119 -20.96 10.27 18.98
CA ILE A 119 -19.84 10.74 18.12
C ILE A 119 -20.30 10.64 16.66
N GLU A 120 -20.66 11.77 16.06
CA GLU A 120 -21.16 11.86 14.69
C GLU A 120 -20.22 12.62 13.77
N THR A 121 -19.29 13.38 14.32
CA THR A 121 -18.26 14.14 13.61
C THR A 121 -16.90 13.94 14.24
N ILE A 122 -15.83 14.28 13.52
CA ILE A 122 -14.46 14.22 14.05
C ILE A 122 -14.28 15.17 15.25
N ALA A 123 -14.96 16.33 15.25
CA ALA A 123 -14.91 17.26 16.37
C ALA A 123 -15.51 16.69 17.68
N ASP A 124 -16.44 15.72 17.59
CA ASP A 124 -17.03 15.07 18.78
C ASP A 124 -16.06 14.13 19.50
N MET A 125 -14.84 13.94 18.96
CA MET A 125 -13.78 13.21 19.63
C MET A 125 -13.14 13.98 20.79
N ALA A 126 -13.47 15.26 20.97
CA ALA A 126 -13.04 16.04 22.13
C ALA A 126 -13.47 15.38 23.45
N GLY A 127 -12.53 15.13 24.36
CA GLY A 127 -12.74 14.43 25.62
C GLY A 127 -12.83 12.90 25.48
N ARG A 128 -12.49 12.34 24.32
CA ARG A 128 -12.60 10.91 24.04
C ARG A 128 -11.24 10.21 23.98
N LYS A 129 -11.30 8.89 24.15
CA LYS A 129 -10.15 8.00 23.90
C LYS A 129 -10.24 7.49 22.47
N VAL A 130 -9.17 7.72 21.71
CA VAL A 130 -9.09 7.33 20.30
C VAL A 130 -7.94 6.33 20.11
N GLY A 131 -8.28 5.15 19.61
CA GLY A 131 -7.32 4.12 19.26
C GLY A 131 -6.57 4.49 17.99
N VAL A 132 -5.24 4.45 18.04
CA VAL A 132 -4.33 4.76 16.93
C VAL A 132 -3.27 3.68 16.79
N TRP A 133 -2.64 3.57 15.62
CA TRP A 133 -1.50 2.67 15.42
C TRP A 133 -0.18 3.40 15.63
N ALA A 134 0.92 2.63 15.73
CA ALA A 134 2.30 3.12 15.79
C ALA A 134 3.02 2.98 14.43
N PHE A 135 4.34 3.19 14.42
CA PHE A 135 5.27 3.00 13.30
C PHE A 135 5.00 3.89 12.08
N GLY A 136 4.62 5.16 12.34
CA GLY A 136 4.33 6.17 11.32
C GLY A 136 2.86 6.20 10.88
N ASN A 137 2.01 5.28 11.35
CA ASN A 137 0.57 5.29 11.06
C ASN A 137 -0.18 6.31 11.95
N GLU A 138 0.39 6.69 13.10
CA GLU A 138 -0.10 7.75 13.98
C GLU A 138 -0.17 9.11 13.30
N PHE A 139 0.66 9.36 12.29
CA PHE A 139 0.66 10.64 11.57
C PHE A 139 -0.66 10.95 10.87
N ALA A 140 -1.34 9.91 10.36
CA ALA A 140 -2.66 10.09 9.76
C ALA A 140 -3.71 10.49 10.81
N ALA A 141 -3.66 9.88 12.01
CA ALA A 141 -4.56 10.24 13.10
C ALA A 141 -4.30 11.67 13.60
N ASP A 142 -3.02 12.02 13.78
CA ASP A 142 -2.61 13.34 14.26
C ASP A 142 -3.05 14.43 13.29
N ALA A 143 -2.87 14.21 11.98
CA ALA A 143 -3.36 15.11 10.95
C ALA A 143 -4.89 15.29 11.00
N VAL A 144 -5.64 14.22 11.27
CA VAL A 144 -7.12 14.29 11.43
C VAL A 144 -7.50 15.12 12.65
N PHE A 145 -6.83 14.93 13.80
CA PHE A 145 -7.11 15.71 15.00
C PHE A 145 -6.83 17.19 14.78
N ALA A 146 -5.67 17.52 14.25
CA ALA A 146 -5.28 18.89 14.00
C ALA A 146 -6.19 19.59 12.97
N ALA A 147 -6.57 18.91 11.87
CA ALA A 147 -7.53 19.45 10.91
C ALA A 147 -8.91 19.73 11.52
N ALA A 148 -9.26 19.01 12.59
CA ALA A 148 -10.48 19.25 13.37
C ALA A 148 -10.29 20.32 14.45
N GLY A 149 -9.09 20.89 14.60
CA GLY A 149 -8.74 21.83 15.65
C GLY A 149 -8.63 21.21 17.05
N LEU A 150 -8.33 19.91 17.11
CA LEU A 150 -8.15 19.15 18.35
C LEU A 150 -6.66 18.92 18.62
N THR A 151 -6.27 19.11 19.88
CA THR A 151 -4.95 18.67 20.36
C THR A 151 -4.98 17.20 20.77
N SER A 152 -3.86 16.50 20.63
CA SER A 152 -3.79 15.07 20.97
C SER A 152 -2.64 14.74 21.91
N SER A 153 -2.74 13.65 22.65
CA SER A 153 -1.66 13.14 23.50
C SER A 153 -0.50 12.51 22.68
N LEU A 154 -0.58 12.52 21.35
CA LEU A 154 0.55 12.18 20.47
C LEU A 154 1.63 13.25 20.53
N ASP A 155 1.25 14.54 20.74
CA ASP A 155 2.22 15.59 21.04
C ASP A 155 2.66 15.50 22.52
N PRO A 156 3.91 15.11 22.79
CA PRO A 156 4.41 14.98 24.17
C PRO A 156 4.52 16.32 24.93
N THR A 157 4.36 17.44 24.24
CA THR A 157 4.38 18.79 24.85
C THR A 157 2.99 19.24 25.29
N GLU A 158 1.92 18.60 24.78
CA GLU A 158 0.55 18.91 25.17
C GLU A 158 0.22 18.32 26.55
N THR A 159 -0.13 19.19 27.48
CA THR A 159 -0.35 18.81 28.89
C THR A 159 -1.81 18.53 29.22
N ASN A 160 -2.73 18.95 28.38
CA ASN A 160 -4.17 18.76 28.54
C ASN A 160 -4.82 18.57 27.16
N PRO A 161 -4.51 17.45 26.48
CA PRO A 161 -4.99 17.21 25.12
C PRO A 161 -6.51 17.07 25.09
N ASP A 162 -7.10 17.52 23.98
CA ASP A 162 -8.52 17.30 23.69
C ASP A 162 -8.81 15.82 23.45
N VAL A 163 -7.84 15.08 22.88
CA VAL A 163 -7.96 13.66 22.56
C VAL A 163 -6.89 12.85 23.27
N GLU A 164 -7.32 11.80 24.00
CA GLU A 164 -6.41 10.80 24.54
C GLU A 164 -6.17 9.72 23.47
N ALA A 165 -5.03 9.75 22.77
CA ALA A 165 -4.63 8.73 21.82
C ALA A 165 -4.12 7.48 22.56
N VAL A 166 -4.71 6.33 22.26
CA VAL A 166 -4.36 5.02 22.81
C VAL A 166 -3.76 4.17 21.73
N VAL A 167 -2.47 3.89 21.81
CA VAL A 167 -1.80 3.03 20.84
C VAL A 167 -2.24 1.58 21.04
N TYR A 168 -2.75 0.96 19.98
CA TYR A 168 -3.10 -0.46 19.99
C TYR A 168 -2.41 -1.21 18.84
N ALA A 169 -2.36 -2.53 19.00
CA ALA A 169 -1.84 -3.41 17.97
C ALA A 169 -2.89 -3.62 16.85
N PHE A 170 -2.64 -4.50 15.93
CA PHE A 170 -3.31 -4.67 14.63
C PHE A 170 -4.82 -5.00 14.66
N ASP A 171 -5.35 -5.44 15.80
CA ASP A 171 -6.75 -5.87 15.91
C ASP A 171 -7.54 -4.91 16.83
N PRO A 172 -8.50 -4.13 16.29
CA PRO A 172 -9.30 -3.21 17.08
C PRO A 172 -10.17 -3.93 18.13
N SER A 173 -10.45 -5.23 17.97
CA SER A 173 -11.22 -6.02 18.93
C SER A 173 -10.60 -6.07 20.32
N LEU A 174 -9.30 -5.79 20.42
CA LEU A 174 -8.59 -5.78 21.69
C LEU A 174 -8.93 -4.55 22.55
N VAL A 175 -9.36 -3.45 21.93
CA VAL A 175 -9.56 -2.16 22.60
C VAL A 175 -10.96 -1.58 22.38
N PHE A 176 -11.55 -1.77 21.21
CA PHE A 176 -12.84 -1.19 20.84
C PHE A 176 -14.00 -2.13 21.20
N PRO A 177 -15.10 -1.64 21.78
CA PRO A 177 -15.34 -0.25 22.24
C PRO A 177 -15.07 -0.06 23.75
N ASN A 178 -14.37 -0.99 24.42
CA ASN A 178 -14.27 -1.01 25.87
C ASN A 178 -13.15 -0.10 26.44
N GLU A 179 -12.05 0.05 25.71
CA GLU A 179 -10.91 0.85 26.14
C GLU A 179 -10.80 2.16 25.38
N VAL A 180 -11.32 2.19 24.14
CA VAL A 180 -11.37 3.39 23.28
C VAL A 180 -12.81 3.63 22.81
N ASP A 181 -13.20 4.92 22.73
CA ASP A 181 -14.49 5.35 22.20
C ASP A 181 -14.53 5.30 20.66
N VAL A 182 -13.36 5.53 20.04
CA VAL A 182 -13.17 5.58 18.59
C VAL A 182 -11.96 4.73 18.23
N ALA A 183 -12.04 3.99 17.16
CA ALA A 183 -10.91 3.25 16.61
C ALA A 183 -10.51 3.79 15.23
N SER A 184 -9.21 3.96 14.98
CA SER A 184 -8.68 4.07 13.63
C SER A 184 -8.98 2.79 12.87
N ALA A 185 -9.41 2.89 11.62
CA ALA A 185 -9.77 1.73 10.81
C ALA A 185 -9.54 2.02 9.32
N MET A 186 -8.98 1.04 8.62
CA MET A 186 -9.05 1.04 7.17
C MET A 186 -10.36 0.41 6.72
N THR A 187 -10.99 0.96 5.68
CA THR A 187 -12.25 0.41 5.14
C THR A 187 -12.12 -1.06 4.78
N TYR A 188 -10.95 -1.46 4.32
CA TYR A 188 -10.68 -2.82 3.89
C TYR A 188 -10.31 -3.79 5.02
N ASN A 189 -9.77 -3.33 6.15
CA ASN A 189 -9.24 -4.20 7.21
C ASN A 189 -10.04 -4.05 8.51
N GLU A 190 -9.74 -3.06 9.33
CA GLU A 190 -10.26 -2.95 10.69
C GLU A 190 -11.77 -2.70 10.73
N LEU A 191 -12.34 -2.05 9.71
CA LEU A 191 -13.80 -1.90 9.64
C LEU A 191 -14.50 -3.27 9.54
N ASP A 192 -13.97 -4.20 8.74
CA ASP A 192 -14.49 -5.57 8.66
C ASP A 192 -14.29 -6.33 9.98
N GLN A 193 -13.15 -6.12 10.65
CA GLN A 193 -12.89 -6.72 11.97
C GLN A 193 -13.90 -6.22 13.01
N ILE A 194 -14.23 -4.91 13.01
CA ILE A 194 -15.26 -4.33 13.90
C ILE A 194 -16.63 -4.92 13.59
N ILE A 195 -17.01 -5.06 12.32
CA ILE A 195 -18.24 -5.76 11.91
C ILE A 195 -18.21 -7.21 12.42
N GLY A 196 -17.06 -7.85 12.38
CA GLY A 196 -16.83 -9.20 12.90
C GLY A 196 -17.15 -9.35 14.38
N LEU A 197 -17.07 -8.28 15.19
CA LEU A 197 -17.47 -8.28 16.61
C LEU A 197 -18.99 -8.32 16.81
N GLY A 198 -19.76 -8.22 15.73
CA GLY A 198 -21.23 -8.28 15.74
C GLY A 198 -21.93 -6.93 15.62
N TYR A 199 -21.20 -5.90 15.21
CA TYR A 199 -21.76 -4.58 14.90
C TYR A 199 -22.20 -4.52 13.43
N ASP A 200 -23.43 -4.09 13.19
CA ASP A 200 -23.87 -3.75 11.84
C ASP A 200 -23.35 -2.35 11.46
N LEU A 201 -23.08 -2.13 10.18
CA LEU A 201 -22.65 -0.81 9.69
C LEU A 201 -23.57 0.33 10.10
N ASP A 202 -24.88 0.10 10.15
CA ASP A 202 -25.89 1.08 10.58
C ASP A 202 -25.78 1.42 12.08
N SER A 203 -25.10 0.61 12.89
CA SER A 203 -24.82 0.84 14.30
C SER A 203 -23.53 1.59 14.56
N LEU A 204 -22.74 1.85 13.50
CA LEU A 204 -21.46 2.53 13.56
C LEU A 204 -21.56 3.95 12.99
N SER A 205 -20.82 4.87 13.60
CA SER A 205 -20.45 6.16 13.01
C SER A 205 -19.09 5.95 12.34
N VAL A 206 -19.07 5.90 11.01
CA VAL A 206 -17.85 5.77 10.20
C VAL A 206 -17.47 7.16 9.70
N LEU A 207 -16.58 7.82 10.41
CA LEU A 207 -16.16 9.19 10.12
C LEU A 207 -15.10 9.21 9.03
N VAL A 208 -15.27 10.11 8.07
CA VAL A 208 -14.43 10.22 6.87
C VAL A 208 -13.50 11.43 6.99
N PRO A 209 -12.19 11.27 7.16
CA PRO A 209 -11.25 12.40 7.26
C PRO A 209 -11.30 13.37 6.08
N ALA A 210 -11.55 12.87 4.88
CA ALA A 210 -11.70 13.72 3.68
C ALA A 210 -12.81 14.78 3.80
N ASP A 211 -13.87 14.53 4.61
CA ASP A 211 -14.96 15.49 4.81
C ASP A 211 -14.49 16.79 5.50
N ILE A 212 -13.36 16.74 6.19
CA ILE A 212 -12.73 17.90 6.85
C ILE A 212 -11.40 18.29 6.20
N GLY A 213 -11.09 17.76 5.01
CA GLY A 213 -9.84 18.06 4.29
C GLY A 213 -8.61 17.30 4.78
N ALA A 214 -8.77 16.32 5.69
CA ALA A 214 -7.69 15.48 6.18
C ALA A 214 -7.55 14.20 5.33
N ASP A 215 -7.50 14.37 4.00
CA ASP A 215 -7.37 13.27 3.04
C ASP A 215 -5.89 13.03 2.72
N LEU A 216 -5.31 12.05 3.39
CA LEU A 216 -3.93 11.60 3.16
C LEU A 216 -3.94 10.29 2.39
N LEU A 217 -3.14 10.22 1.32
CA LEU A 217 -3.07 9.04 0.47
C LEU A 217 -2.17 7.96 1.09
N GLU A 218 -2.60 6.72 0.97
CA GLU A 218 -1.87 5.51 1.36
C GLU A 218 -1.21 4.87 0.14
N ASP A 219 -0.25 3.98 0.44
CA ASP A 219 0.32 2.99 -0.48
C ASP A 219 0.84 3.57 -1.81
N ASN A 220 1.73 4.58 -1.71
CA ASN A 220 2.58 4.96 -2.83
C ASN A 220 3.70 3.93 -3.06
N ILE A 221 4.26 3.88 -4.26
CA ILE A 221 5.51 3.16 -4.55
C ILE A 221 6.65 4.16 -4.59
N PHE A 222 7.74 3.84 -3.93
CA PHE A 222 8.93 4.70 -3.89
C PHE A 222 10.22 3.89 -3.95
N THR A 223 11.32 4.57 -4.24
CA THR A 223 12.70 4.07 -4.26
C THR A 223 13.66 5.17 -3.81
N THR A 224 14.96 5.00 -4.02
CA THR A 224 15.94 6.06 -3.80
C THR A 224 16.39 6.70 -5.11
N PRO A 225 16.77 7.99 -5.13
CA PRO A 225 17.41 8.61 -6.29
C PRO A 225 18.67 7.86 -6.74
N ALA A 226 19.38 7.24 -5.79
CA ALA A 226 20.57 6.44 -6.09
C ALA A 226 20.26 5.18 -6.91
N VAL A 227 19.10 4.53 -6.65
CA VAL A 227 18.62 3.40 -7.47
C VAL A 227 18.33 3.89 -8.88
N LEU A 228 17.55 4.97 -9.05
CA LEU A 228 17.18 5.49 -10.37
C LEU A 228 18.41 5.97 -11.18
N ALA A 229 19.40 6.57 -10.54
CA ALA A 229 20.61 7.07 -11.18
C ALA A 229 21.62 5.96 -11.52
N SER A 230 21.41 4.71 -11.09
CA SER A 230 22.30 3.59 -11.43
C SER A 230 22.33 3.34 -12.93
N THR A 231 23.51 3.29 -13.52
CA THR A 231 23.70 2.99 -14.96
C THR A 231 23.84 1.49 -15.25
N ASP A 232 24.04 0.70 -14.22
CA ASP A 232 24.14 -0.77 -14.28
C ASP A 232 23.61 -1.34 -12.95
N PHE A 233 22.29 -1.48 -12.87
CA PHE A 233 21.63 -1.93 -11.65
C PHE A 233 22.01 -3.38 -11.32
N LYS A 234 22.69 -3.57 -10.20
CA LYS A 234 23.16 -4.90 -9.71
C LYS A 234 23.93 -5.72 -10.76
N GLY A 235 24.60 -5.07 -11.74
CA GLY A 235 25.35 -5.77 -12.80
C GLY A 235 24.47 -6.43 -13.87
N SER A 236 23.23 -5.99 -14.00
CA SER A 236 22.24 -6.55 -14.95
C SER A 236 22.44 -6.07 -16.39
N GLY A 237 23.20 -5.02 -16.59
CA GLY A 237 23.28 -4.30 -17.87
C GLY A 237 22.12 -3.35 -18.14
N LEU A 238 21.17 -3.22 -17.21
CA LEU A 238 20.07 -2.24 -17.28
C LEU A 238 20.32 -1.10 -16.30
N SER A 239 19.84 0.09 -16.64
CA SER A 239 19.81 1.21 -15.69
C SER A 239 18.78 0.97 -14.60
N GLY A 240 18.95 1.63 -13.44
CA GLY A 240 17.99 1.55 -12.35
C GLY A 240 16.63 2.12 -12.74
N ALA A 241 16.58 3.15 -13.59
CA ALA A 241 15.35 3.69 -14.14
C ALA A 241 14.59 2.66 -14.99
N GLU A 242 15.28 1.92 -15.90
CA GLU A 242 14.66 0.83 -16.66
C GLU A 242 14.13 -0.31 -15.77
N VAL A 243 14.86 -0.64 -14.69
CA VAL A 243 14.41 -1.64 -13.73
C VAL A 243 13.17 -1.16 -12.98
N ALA A 244 13.12 0.12 -12.57
CA ALA A 244 11.97 0.72 -11.92
C ALA A 244 10.74 0.74 -12.85
N GLU A 245 10.91 1.12 -14.11
CA GLU A 245 9.88 1.07 -15.16
C GLU A 245 9.29 -0.35 -15.30
N ARG A 246 10.13 -1.36 -15.44
CA ARG A 246 9.73 -2.76 -15.57
C ARG A 246 8.99 -3.27 -14.33
N PHE A 247 9.52 -2.94 -13.14
CA PHE A 247 8.88 -3.28 -11.87
C PHE A 247 7.49 -2.64 -11.77
N LEU A 248 7.38 -1.36 -12.10
CA LEU A 248 6.12 -0.64 -12.04
C LEU A 248 5.10 -1.15 -13.06
N ARG A 249 5.52 -1.40 -14.30
CA ARG A 249 4.66 -1.97 -15.36
C ARG A 249 4.06 -3.31 -14.95
N ALA A 250 4.88 -4.22 -14.42
CA ALA A 250 4.42 -5.51 -13.92
C ALA A 250 3.48 -5.35 -12.72
N SER A 251 3.77 -4.42 -11.80
CA SER A 251 2.93 -4.13 -10.63
C SER A 251 1.56 -3.57 -11.04
N ILE A 252 1.51 -2.60 -11.95
CA ILE A 252 0.25 -2.04 -12.49
C ILE A 252 -0.58 -3.14 -13.16
N ARG A 253 0.06 -3.99 -13.97
CA ARG A 253 -0.59 -5.14 -14.60
C ARG A 253 -1.16 -6.11 -13.57
N GLY A 254 -0.43 -6.36 -12.48
CA GLY A 254 -0.88 -7.19 -11.37
C GLY A 254 -2.10 -6.58 -10.66
N TRP A 255 -2.10 -5.28 -10.41
CA TRP A 255 -3.23 -4.57 -9.82
C TRP A 255 -4.45 -4.57 -10.74
N GLN A 256 -4.29 -4.31 -12.04
CA GLN A 256 -5.41 -4.39 -12.98
C GLN A 256 -6.00 -5.81 -13.01
N TYR A 257 -5.14 -6.84 -13.03
CA TYR A 257 -5.59 -8.22 -13.01
C TYR A 257 -6.35 -8.56 -11.70
N ALA A 258 -5.82 -8.13 -10.56
CA ALA A 258 -6.44 -8.37 -9.25
C ALA A 258 -7.84 -7.74 -9.15
N ILE A 259 -8.01 -6.53 -9.67
CA ILE A 259 -9.30 -5.82 -9.69
C ILE A 259 -10.30 -6.53 -10.60
N ASP A 260 -9.86 -6.99 -11.77
CA ASP A 260 -10.71 -7.64 -12.76
C ASP A 260 -11.05 -9.11 -12.38
N ASN A 261 -10.24 -9.75 -11.51
CA ASN A 261 -10.35 -11.15 -11.12
C ASN A 261 -10.25 -11.34 -9.60
N GLN A 262 -11.12 -10.65 -8.84
CA GLN A 262 -11.00 -10.54 -7.38
C GLN A 262 -11.01 -11.89 -6.66
N ASP A 263 -11.82 -12.86 -7.07
CA ASP A 263 -11.86 -14.18 -6.45
C ASP A 263 -10.51 -14.90 -6.57
N GLU A 264 -9.89 -14.87 -7.77
CA GLU A 264 -8.57 -15.45 -7.98
C GLU A 264 -7.47 -14.69 -7.24
N ALA A 265 -7.56 -13.36 -7.20
CA ALA A 265 -6.63 -12.53 -6.43
C ALA A 265 -6.67 -12.88 -4.93
N VAL A 266 -7.86 -13.13 -4.38
CA VAL A 266 -8.02 -13.59 -2.98
C VAL A 266 -7.38 -14.96 -2.78
N GLU A 267 -7.57 -15.92 -3.71
CA GLU A 267 -6.92 -17.24 -3.63
C GLU A 267 -5.38 -17.11 -3.61
N ILE A 268 -4.82 -16.24 -4.46
CA ILE A 268 -3.38 -15.96 -4.51
C ILE A 268 -2.92 -15.34 -3.18
N VAL A 269 -3.62 -14.33 -2.67
CA VAL A 269 -3.28 -13.71 -1.38
C VAL A 269 -3.29 -14.72 -0.25
N LEU A 270 -4.30 -15.61 -0.19
CA LEU A 270 -4.40 -16.64 0.84
C LEU A 270 -3.23 -17.64 0.82
N ALA A 271 -2.56 -17.81 -0.30
CA ALA A 271 -1.34 -18.62 -0.39
C ALA A 271 -0.11 -17.96 0.23
N HIS A 272 -0.13 -16.63 0.41
CA HIS A 272 1.01 -15.83 0.91
C HIS A 272 0.85 -15.37 2.37
N CYS A 273 -0.37 -15.19 2.86
CA CYS A 273 -0.60 -14.41 4.08
C CYS A 273 -0.64 -15.22 5.39
N GLY A 274 -0.69 -16.55 5.34
CA GLY A 274 -0.66 -17.37 6.56
C GLY A 274 -1.69 -16.94 7.61
N ASP A 275 -1.26 -16.73 8.84
CA ASP A 275 -2.14 -16.33 9.95
C ASP A 275 -2.56 -14.86 9.92
N THR A 276 -1.89 -14.02 9.12
CA THR A 276 -2.18 -12.57 9.04
C THR A 276 -3.43 -12.23 8.21
N CYS A 277 -4.00 -13.23 7.55
CA CYS A 277 -5.22 -13.09 6.74
C CYS A 277 -6.51 -13.08 7.53
N ALA A 278 -6.49 -13.49 8.78
CA ALA A 278 -7.71 -13.68 9.55
C ALA A 278 -8.29 -12.33 9.98
N GLY A 279 -9.63 -12.20 9.90
CA GLY A 279 -10.37 -11.13 10.55
C GLY A 279 -10.70 -11.47 12.00
N SER A 280 -11.70 -10.78 12.55
CA SER A 280 -12.12 -10.97 13.95
C SER A 280 -13.54 -11.51 14.05
N GLY A 281 -13.86 -12.19 15.14
CA GLY A 281 -15.20 -12.64 15.48
C GLY A 281 -15.88 -13.45 14.38
N SER A 282 -17.03 -13.02 13.87
CA SER A 282 -17.76 -13.68 12.79
C SER A 282 -17.06 -13.56 11.43
N ARG A 283 -16.08 -12.69 11.29
CA ARG A 283 -15.22 -12.49 10.10
C ARG A 283 -13.85 -13.15 10.23
N GLN A 284 -13.65 -14.03 11.22
CA GLN A 284 -12.38 -14.72 11.48
C GLN A 284 -11.89 -15.59 10.33
N SER A 285 -12.77 -16.04 9.42
CA SER A 285 -12.37 -16.82 8.25
C SER A 285 -11.48 -15.97 7.32
N PRO A 286 -10.24 -16.40 7.03
CA PRO A 286 -9.37 -15.71 6.09
C PRO A 286 -10.06 -15.42 4.74
N LEU A 287 -10.77 -16.39 4.19
CA LEU A 287 -11.49 -16.21 2.92
C LEU A 287 -12.52 -15.08 2.99
N ILE A 288 -13.34 -15.03 4.06
CA ILE A 288 -14.37 -14.00 4.22
C ILE A 288 -13.71 -12.61 4.34
N HIS A 289 -12.69 -12.51 5.20
CA HIS A 289 -12.01 -11.25 5.46
C HIS A 289 -11.25 -10.75 4.23
N GLN A 290 -10.47 -11.60 3.56
CA GLN A 290 -9.71 -11.21 2.37
C GLN A 290 -10.62 -10.91 1.16
N THR A 291 -11.80 -11.53 1.06
CA THR A 291 -12.80 -11.18 0.04
C THR A 291 -13.35 -9.76 0.29
N TRP A 292 -13.65 -9.42 1.54
CA TRP A 292 -14.01 -8.05 1.89
C TRP A 292 -12.89 -7.07 1.57
N GLN A 293 -11.65 -7.39 2.01
CA GLN A 293 -10.49 -6.53 1.77
C GLN A 293 -10.30 -6.26 0.28
N MET A 294 -10.31 -7.30 -0.55
CA MET A 294 -10.10 -7.14 -1.99
C MET A 294 -11.16 -6.24 -2.63
N ALA A 295 -12.42 -6.40 -2.23
CA ALA A 295 -13.52 -5.58 -2.74
C ALA A 295 -13.40 -4.09 -2.35
N GLU A 296 -12.95 -3.80 -1.14
CA GLU A 296 -12.70 -2.42 -0.69
C GLU A 296 -11.44 -1.82 -1.32
N VAL A 297 -10.34 -2.58 -1.36
CA VAL A 297 -9.08 -2.16 -1.99
C VAL A 297 -9.28 -1.82 -3.47
N ALA A 298 -10.06 -2.61 -4.20
CA ALA A 298 -10.37 -2.33 -5.60
C ALA A 298 -10.98 -0.93 -5.81
N LYS A 299 -11.82 -0.47 -4.87
CA LYS A 299 -12.43 0.89 -4.90
C LYS A 299 -11.41 1.99 -4.60
N LEU A 300 -10.38 1.70 -3.82
CA LEU A 300 -9.34 2.67 -3.46
C LEU A 300 -8.30 2.79 -4.59
N VAL A 301 -7.91 1.67 -5.19
CA VAL A 301 -6.92 1.64 -6.29
C VAL A 301 -7.53 2.18 -7.58
N LYS A 302 -8.78 1.84 -7.87
CA LYS A 302 -9.48 2.27 -9.09
C LYS A 302 -10.90 2.77 -8.75
N PRO A 303 -11.02 3.96 -8.15
CA PRO A 303 -12.31 4.52 -7.72
C PRO A 303 -13.28 4.77 -8.87
N THR A 304 -12.78 4.97 -10.09
CA THR A 304 -13.59 5.11 -11.31
C THR A 304 -13.04 4.23 -12.44
N PRO A 305 -13.85 3.86 -13.43
CA PRO A 305 -13.37 3.08 -14.58
C PRO A 305 -12.21 3.74 -15.35
N ASP A 306 -12.15 5.08 -15.33
CA ASP A 306 -11.16 5.88 -16.05
C ASP A 306 -9.90 6.18 -15.21
N THR A 307 -9.85 5.71 -13.95
CA THR A 307 -8.68 5.91 -13.08
C THR A 307 -7.48 5.11 -13.61
N GLU A 308 -6.36 5.78 -13.81
CA GLU A 308 -5.08 5.17 -14.15
C GLU A 308 -4.39 4.69 -12.87
N ILE A 309 -4.17 3.37 -12.76
CA ILE A 309 -3.50 2.76 -11.61
C ILE A 309 -2.03 3.20 -11.58
N GLY A 310 -1.60 3.77 -10.48
CA GLY A 310 -0.24 4.26 -10.32
C GLY A 310 -0.04 5.74 -10.64
N ALA A 311 -1.05 6.43 -11.20
CA ALA A 311 -0.95 7.85 -11.53
C ALA A 311 -0.64 8.71 -10.30
N LEU A 312 0.21 9.70 -10.49
CA LEU A 312 0.63 10.65 -9.47
C LEU A 312 -0.11 11.98 -9.67
N ASP A 313 -1.07 12.28 -8.79
CA ASP A 313 -1.84 13.54 -8.81
C ASP A 313 -1.13 14.60 -7.98
N GLN A 314 -0.52 15.59 -8.65
CA GLN A 314 0.15 16.70 -8.00
C GLN A 314 -0.78 17.46 -7.04
N ALA A 315 -2.04 17.68 -7.42
CA ALA A 315 -2.95 18.43 -6.55
C ALA A 315 -3.28 17.66 -5.26
N ALA A 316 -3.40 16.32 -5.31
CA ALA A 316 -3.57 15.49 -4.12
C ALA A 316 -2.32 15.48 -3.25
N PHE A 317 -1.13 15.42 -3.86
CA PHE A 317 0.14 15.52 -3.15
C PHE A 317 0.29 16.88 -2.46
N ASP A 318 0.05 17.98 -3.16
CA ASP A 318 0.16 19.34 -2.62
C ASP A 318 -0.80 19.56 -1.44
N ARG A 319 -2.02 19.01 -1.50
CA ARG A 319 -2.96 19.02 -0.36
C ARG A 319 -2.40 18.26 0.85
N SER A 320 -1.81 17.08 0.60
CA SER A 320 -1.19 16.27 1.66
C SER A 320 -0.03 17.03 2.31
N VAL A 321 0.86 17.64 1.52
CA VAL A 321 1.97 18.47 2.03
C VAL A 321 1.44 19.64 2.85
N ALA A 322 0.45 20.38 2.34
CA ALA A 322 -0.12 21.53 3.03
C ALA A 322 -0.70 21.14 4.39
N LEU A 323 -1.44 20.02 4.45
CA LEU A 323 -1.98 19.49 5.70
C LEU A 323 -0.86 19.10 6.66
N LEU A 324 0.17 18.37 6.21
CA LEU A 324 1.27 17.93 7.07
C LEU A 324 2.10 19.12 7.63
N VAL A 325 2.21 20.22 6.88
CA VAL A 325 2.81 21.48 7.38
C VAL A 325 1.89 22.14 8.41
N GLU A 326 0.58 22.21 8.13
CA GLU A 326 -0.40 22.83 9.05
C GLU A 326 -0.42 22.14 10.42
N VAL A 327 -0.30 20.80 10.42
CA VAL A 327 -0.28 20.02 11.67
C VAL A 327 1.11 19.88 12.28
N GLY A 328 2.13 20.51 11.69
CA GLY A 328 3.50 20.53 12.23
C GLY A 328 4.29 19.23 12.06
N LEU A 329 3.82 18.31 11.22
CA LEU A 329 4.56 17.09 10.86
C LEU A 329 5.66 17.33 9.82
N LEU A 330 5.53 18.42 9.06
CA LEU A 330 6.60 18.97 8.22
C LEU A 330 6.90 20.39 8.67
N SER A 331 8.17 20.76 8.72
CA SER A 331 8.61 22.10 9.12
C SER A 331 8.33 23.13 8.03
N GLU A 332 8.36 22.72 6.77
CA GLU A 332 8.07 23.53 5.59
C GLU A 332 7.48 22.70 4.46
N GLY A 333 6.89 23.37 3.48
CA GLY A 333 6.37 22.72 2.28
C GLY A 333 7.50 22.18 1.41
N VAL A 334 7.26 21.02 0.80
CA VAL A 334 8.15 20.40 -0.18
C VAL A 334 7.48 20.41 -1.55
N ALA A 335 8.23 20.73 -2.61
CA ALA A 335 7.69 20.76 -3.96
C ALA A 335 7.50 19.32 -4.49
N PHE A 336 6.46 19.13 -5.30
CA PHE A 336 6.16 17.85 -5.93
C PHE A 336 7.39 17.27 -6.67
N ASP A 337 8.03 18.05 -7.54
CA ASP A 337 9.17 17.61 -8.34
C ASP A 337 10.44 17.28 -7.52
N ASP A 338 10.50 17.67 -6.24
CA ASP A 338 11.61 17.33 -5.35
C ASP A 338 11.44 15.94 -4.72
N VAL A 339 10.22 15.38 -4.76
CA VAL A 339 9.86 14.14 -4.05
C VAL A 339 9.28 13.08 -4.97
N VAL A 340 8.82 13.48 -6.17
CA VAL A 340 8.13 12.60 -7.12
C VAL A 340 8.88 12.59 -8.44
N ASP A 341 9.12 11.39 -8.98
CA ASP A 341 9.64 11.19 -10.33
C ASP A 341 8.55 10.56 -11.19
N THR A 342 7.84 11.39 -11.97
CA THR A 342 6.76 10.93 -12.86
C THR A 342 7.28 10.18 -14.09
N SER A 343 8.57 10.36 -14.45
CA SER A 343 9.13 9.77 -15.66
C SER A 343 9.10 8.23 -15.64
N VAL A 344 9.21 7.63 -14.44
CA VAL A 344 9.12 6.17 -14.28
C VAL A 344 7.69 5.68 -14.59
N PHE A 345 6.67 6.40 -14.09
CA PHE A 345 5.28 6.06 -14.37
C PHE A 345 4.93 6.25 -15.85
N GLU A 346 5.34 7.35 -16.44
CA GLU A 346 5.12 7.66 -17.86
C GLU A 346 5.72 6.55 -18.74
N ALA A 347 7.00 6.17 -18.49
CA ALA A 347 7.66 5.10 -19.24
C ALA A 347 7.04 3.71 -19.00
N ALA A 348 6.50 3.44 -17.80
CA ALA A 348 5.85 2.16 -17.48
C ALA A 348 4.49 1.99 -18.17
N THR A 349 3.84 3.08 -18.58
CA THR A 349 2.48 3.10 -19.16
C THR A 349 2.44 3.40 -20.67
N GLU A 350 3.58 3.78 -21.29
CA GLU A 350 3.76 3.87 -22.75
C GLU A 350 3.73 2.48 -23.42
#